data_c1e5ca18480be19abbdce89393d5ece4
#
_entry.id   c1e5ca18480be19abbdce89393d5ece4
#
_cell.length_a   1.000
_cell.length_b   1.000
_cell.length_c   1.000
_cell.angle_alpha   90.00
_cell.angle_beta   90.00
_cell.angle_gamma   90.00
#
_symmetry.space_group_name_H-M   'P 1'
#
loop_
_entity.id
_entity.type
_entity.pdbx_description
1 polymer ?
#
loop_
_entity_poly.entity_id
_entity_poly.type
_entity_poly.pdbx_seq_one_letter_code
_entity_poly.pdbx_strand_id
1 'polypeptide(L)'
;KMFGKKGWWDQSYRIPLIVYTPNCKPQLINEMTESVDLAPTIIEWLGGEIPVDWNGRSLLSNIRDEKSKPPNRDYVIFEWDFRELYENKDSKKLAPEESNLAVIRTDEWKYVHFPAFEPLLYNIKNDPNEKDNLATNSKYDKIKTEMLSKLLSHRIRHSERQMTNIKLTSDGPKILNGPSVRQIL
;
A
#
# COMPACT_ATOMS: atom_id res chain seq x y z
N LYS A 1 14.65 17.42 -15.73
CA LYS A 1 14.57 15.95 -15.91
C LYS A 1 15.00 15.33 -14.59
N MET A 2 14.06 14.65 -13.91
CA MET A 2 14.42 13.81 -12.76
C MET A 2 14.91 12.46 -13.28
N PHE A 3 16.10 12.05 -12.85
CA PHE A 3 16.62 10.71 -13.07
C PHE A 3 16.48 9.94 -11.76
N GLY A 4 15.85 8.77 -11.81
CA GLY A 4 15.65 7.89 -10.66
C GLY A 4 14.22 7.88 -10.12
N LYS A 5 13.97 6.93 -9.21
CA LYS A 5 12.67 6.74 -8.56
C LYS A 5 12.59 7.66 -7.34
N LYS A 6 11.96 8.82 -7.51
CA LYS A 6 11.77 9.79 -6.42
C LYS A 6 10.33 10.31 -6.44
N GLY A 7 9.83 10.67 -5.25
CA GLY A 7 8.51 11.26 -5.07
C GLY A 7 7.39 10.24 -5.05
N TRP A 8 6.19 10.71 -5.31
CA TRP A 8 4.93 9.95 -5.18
C TRP A 8 4.32 9.52 -6.52
N TRP A 9 5.01 9.74 -7.64
CA TRP A 9 4.52 9.52 -9.01
C TRP A 9 4.32 8.04 -9.31
N ASP A 10 3.25 7.69 -10.02
CA ASP A 10 3.01 6.30 -10.47
C ASP A 10 4.19 5.74 -11.24
N GLN A 11 4.88 6.54 -12.06
CA GLN A 11 6.08 6.13 -12.78
C GLN A 11 7.22 5.66 -11.88
N SER A 12 7.23 6.05 -10.61
CA SER A 12 8.24 5.63 -9.62
C SER A 12 7.86 4.32 -8.93
N TYR A 13 6.57 4.05 -8.73
CA TYR A 13 6.07 2.96 -7.88
C TYR A 13 5.33 1.88 -8.65
N ARG A 14 4.76 2.17 -9.80
CA ARG A 14 4.13 1.18 -10.67
C ARG A 14 5.20 0.44 -11.46
N ILE A 15 5.73 -0.63 -10.86
CA ILE A 15 6.77 -1.46 -11.46
C ILE A 15 6.13 -2.68 -12.14
N PRO A 16 6.68 -3.17 -13.26
CA PRO A 16 6.22 -4.41 -13.88
C PRO A 16 6.43 -5.61 -12.97
N LEU A 17 5.44 -6.50 -12.91
CA LEU A 17 5.55 -7.82 -12.32
C LEU A 17 5.26 -8.85 -13.41
N ILE A 18 6.28 -9.64 -13.78
CA ILE A 18 6.18 -10.69 -14.78
C ILE A 18 6.51 -12.02 -14.12
N VAL A 19 5.56 -12.96 -14.18
CA VAL A 19 5.74 -14.30 -13.63
C VAL A 19 5.66 -15.31 -14.77
N TYR A 20 6.68 -16.13 -14.90
CA TYR A 20 6.69 -17.25 -15.82
C TYR A 20 6.61 -18.58 -15.05
N THR A 21 5.70 -19.44 -15.47
CA THR A 21 5.62 -20.82 -14.99
C THR A 21 5.26 -21.76 -16.16
N PRO A 22 5.83 -22.98 -16.20
CA PRO A 22 5.67 -23.88 -17.35
C PRO A 22 4.21 -24.24 -17.67
N ASN A 23 3.32 -24.20 -16.68
CA ASN A 23 1.95 -24.71 -16.79
C ASN A 23 0.89 -23.61 -16.80
N CYS A 24 1.29 -22.33 -16.85
CA CYS A 24 0.36 -21.22 -16.88
C CYS A 24 0.12 -20.72 -18.30
N LYS A 25 -1.15 -20.40 -18.61
CA LYS A 25 -1.48 -19.72 -19.85
C LYS A 25 -1.04 -18.25 -19.77
N PRO A 26 -0.56 -17.66 -20.87
CA PRO A 26 -0.30 -16.25 -20.93
C PRO A 26 -1.58 -15.46 -20.60
N GLN A 27 -1.50 -14.54 -19.64
CA GLN A 27 -2.61 -13.70 -19.21
C GLN A 27 -2.12 -12.35 -18.70
N LEU A 28 -2.95 -11.34 -18.78
CA LEU A 28 -2.74 -10.04 -18.18
C LEU A 28 -3.64 -9.93 -16.93
N ILE A 29 -3.01 -9.72 -15.78
CA ILE A 29 -3.72 -9.54 -14.51
C ILE A 29 -3.72 -8.04 -14.20
N ASN A 30 -4.90 -7.42 -14.16
CA ASN A 30 -5.08 -5.99 -13.90
C ASN A 30 -5.38 -5.69 -12.42
N GLU A 31 -5.31 -6.68 -11.56
CA GLU A 31 -5.56 -6.49 -10.14
C GLU A 31 -4.42 -5.71 -9.47
N MET A 32 -4.79 -4.92 -8.45
CA MET A 32 -3.81 -4.20 -7.65
C MET A 32 -2.94 -5.15 -6.83
N THR A 33 -1.63 -5.06 -7.02
CA THR A 33 -0.63 -5.86 -6.30
C THR A 33 0.41 -4.96 -5.67
N GLU A 34 1.06 -5.47 -4.64
CA GLU A 34 2.15 -4.78 -3.94
C GLU A 34 3.38 -5.71 -3.85
N SER A 35 4.58 -5.15 -3.72
CA SER A 35 5.81 -5.94 -3.61
C SER A 35 5.82 -6.88 -2.40
N VAL A 36 5.10 -6.55 -1.34
CA VAL A 36 4.93 -7.41 -0.15
C VAL A 36 4.14 -8.70 -0.45
N ASP A 37 3.47 -8.80 -1.60
CA ASP A 37 2.72 -9.98 -2.03
C ASP A 37 3.64 -11.07 -2.60
N LEU A 38 4.88 -10.74 -2.95
CA LEU A 38 5.82 -11.70 -3.55
C LEU A 38 6.23 -12.81 -2.58
N ALA A 39 6.59 -12.44 -1.35
CA ALA A 39 7.03 -13.40 -0.36
C ALA A 39 5.94 -14.46 -0.01
N PRO A 40 4.69 -14.08 0.32
CA PRO A 40 3.61 -15.04 0.53
C PRO A 40 3.30 -15.89 -0.71
N THR A 41 3.43 -15.32 -1.91
CA THR A 41 3.26 -16.08 -3.16
C THR A 41 4.30 -17.18 -3.31
N ILE A 42 5.56 -16.89 -3.02
CA ILE A 42 6.66 -17.86 -3.10
C ILE A 42 6.49 -18.95 -2.03
N ILE A 43 6.16 -18.57 -0.79
CA ILE A 43 5.97 -19.54 0.30
C ILE A 43 4.84 -20.52 -0.04
N GLU A 44 3.70 -20.02 -0.47
CA GLU A 44 2.57 -20.87 -0.87
C GLU A 44 2.91 -21.73 -2.10
N TRP A 45 3.66 -21.19 -3.06
CA TRP A 45 4.11 -21.96 -4.21
C TRP A 45 4.98 -23.15 -3.82
N LEU A 46 5.80 -22.98 -2.80
CA LEU A 46 6.65 -24.05 -2.24
C LEU A 46 5.88 -25.00 -1.31
N GLY A 47 4.58 -24.82 -1.10
CA GLY A 47 3.75 -25.64 -0.23
C GLY A 47 3.88 -25.30 1.27
N GLY A 48 4.46 -24.15 1.59
CA GLY A 48 4.56 -23.64 2.96
C GLY A 48 3.33 -22.86 3.40
N GLU A 49 3.21 -22.67 4.71
CA GLU A 49 2.18 -21.83 5.32
C GLU A 49 2.63 -20.37 5.37
N ILE A 50 1.75 -19.45 4.96
CA ILE A 50 2.03 -18.02 5.02
C ILE A 50 1.92 -17.54 6.47
N PRO A 51 2.96 -16.92 7.06
CA PRO A 51 2.90 -16.38 8.40
C PRO A 51 1.75 -15.38 8.57
N VAL A 52 1.00 -15.51 9.67
CA VAL A 52 -0.22 -14.72 9.94
C VAL A 52 0.05 -13.23 10.14
N ASP A 53 1.27 -12.87 10.50
CA ASP A 53 1.72 -11.49 10.70
C ASP A 53 2.18 -10.79 9.41
N TRP A 54 2.22 -11.48 8.28
CA TRP A 54 2.60 -10.89 7.00
C TRP A 54 1.48 -10.03 6.41
N ASN A 55 1.84 -8.87 5.89
CA ASN A 55 0.89 -7.93 5.28
C ASN A 55 0.58 -8.24 3.82
N GLY A 56 1.48 -8.92 3.13
CA GLY A 56 1.28 -9.38 1.76
C GLY A 56 0.24 -10.50 1.67
N ARG A 57 -0.33 -10.71 0.51
CA ARG A 57 -1.21 -11.84 0.18
C ARG A 57 -0.65 -12.58 -1.03
N SER A 58 -0.87 -13.89 -1.07
CA SER A 58 -0.43 -14.68 -2.22
C SER A 58 -1.19 -14.29 -3.48
N LEU A 59 -0.47 -14.26 -4.60
CA LEU A 59 -0.99 -14.06 -5.95
C LEU A 59 -1.13 -15.40 -6.68
N LEU A 60 -0.92 -16.53 -6.00
CA LEU A 60 -0.82 -17.84 -6.65
C LEU A 60 -2.12 -18.25 -7.34
N SER A 61 -3.27 -17.99 -6.73
CA SER A 61 -4.59 -18.23 -7.34
C SER A 61 -4.82 -17.41 -8.61
N ASN A 62 -4.31 -16.18 -8.65
CA ASN A 62 -4.36 -15.33 -9.84
C ASN A 62 -3.44 -15.87 -10.95
N ILE A 63 -2.22 -16.30 -10.59
CA ILE A 63 -1.23 -16.85 -11.51
C ILE A 63 -1.75 -18.15 -12.14
N ARG A 64 -2.43 -18.99 -11.36
CA ARG A 64 -3.00 -20.27 -11.81
C ARG A 64 -4.38 -20.16 -12.46
N ASP A 65 -4.95 -18.96 -12.52
CA ASP A 65 -6.32 -18.72 -13.01
C ASP A 65 -7.37 -19.59 -12.30
N GLU A 66 -7.23 -19.72 -10.99
CA GLU A 66 -8.16 -20.52 -10.16
C GLU A 66 -9.51 -19.82 -10.05
N LYS A 67 -10.60 -20.61 -10.03
CA LYS A 67 -11.97 -20.09 -9.92
C LYS A 67 -12.23 -19.42 -8.57
N SER A 68 -11.60 -19.91 -7.51
CA SER A 68 -11.71 -19.34 -6.16
C SER A 68 -10.52 -18.40 -5.93
N LYS A 69 -10.69 -17.14 -6.29
CA LYS A 69 -9.70 -16.09 -6.02
C LYS A 69 -10.11 -15.30 -4.77
N PRO A 70 -9.14 -14.84 -3.95
CA PRO A 70 -9.46 -13.90 -2.88
C PRO A 70 -10.03 -12.60 -3.48
N PRO A 71 -10.81 -11.83 -2.70
CA PRO A 71 -11.30 -10.53 -3.15
C PRO A 71 -10.16 -9.64 -3.66
N ASN A 72 -10.42 -8.91 -4.74
CA ASN A 72 -9.47 -7.94 -5.25
C ASN A 72 -9.15 -6.90 -4.18
N ARG A 73 -7.94 -6.38 -4.24
CA ARG A 73 -7.53 -5.25 -3.39
C ARG A 73 -8.13 -3.96 -3.95
N ASP A 74 -8.87 -3.23 -3.13
CA ASP A 74 -9.51 -1.96 -3.53
C ASP A 74 -8.51 -0.81 -3.65
N TYR A 75 -7.35 -0.93 -3.02
CA TYR A 75 -6.30 0.08 -3.01
C TYR A 75 -4.94 -0.52 -2.72
N VAL A 76 -3.90 0.20 -3.10
CA VAL A 76 -2.51 -0.05 -2.70
C VAL A 76 -1.97 1.12 -1.90
N ILE A 77 -0.99 0.84 -1.04
CA ILE A 77 -0.33 1.84 -0.22
C ILE A 77 1.18 1.72 -0.38
N PHE A 78 1.84 2.86 -0.40
CA PHE A 78 3.28 2.94 -0.22
C PHE A 78 3.66 4.15 0.63
N GLU A 79 4.80 4.06 1.27
CA GLU A 79 5.38 5.11 2.08
C GLU A 79 6.79 5.41 1.59
N TRP A 80 7.20 6.65 1.75
CA TRP A 80 8.55 7.05 1.40
C TRP A 80 9.09 8.07 2.40
N ASP A 81 10.29 7.78 2.89
CA ASP A 81 11.08 8.71 3.69
C ASP A 81 12.03 9.46 2.76
N PHE A 82 11.89 10.77 2.73
CA PHE A 82 12.63 11.63 1.82
C PHE A 82 13.64 12.54 2.55
N ARG A 83 14.04 12.19 3.77
CA ARG A 83 15.02 12.95 4.57
C ARG A 83 16.28 13.30 3.80
N GLU A 84 16.80 12.37 3.03
CA GLU A 84 18.01 12.55 2.23
C GLU A 84 17.90 13.66 1.18
N LEU A 85 16.70 14.04 0.75
CA LEU A 85 16.54 15.11 -0.25
C LEU A 85 16.74 16.51 0.33
N TYR A 86 16.65 16.66 1.63
CA TYR A 86 16.71 17.94 2.33
C TYR A 86 18.06 18.23 3.00
N GLU A 87 19.08 17.44 2.75
CA GLU A 87 20.45 17.69 3.23
C GLU A 87 21.15 18.88 2.55
N ASN A 88 20.55 19.47 1.53
CA ASN A 88 21.09 20.65 0.86
C ASN A 88 20.97 21.91 1.74
N LYS A 89 22.06 22.66 1.82
CA LYS A 89 22.33 23.80 2.74
C LYS A 89 21.29 24.94 2.74
N ASP A 90 20.39 25.00 1.77
CA ASP A 90 19.43 26.10 1.57
C ASP A 90 17.96 25.74 1.86
N SER A 91 17.64 24.48 2.18
CA SER A 91 16.29 24.08 2.53
C SER A 91 16.07 24.11 4.05
N LYS A 92 14.90 24.56 4.49
CA LYS A 92 14.47 24.36 5.89
C LYS A 92 14.61 22.89 6.21
N LYS A 93 15.46 22.55 7.16
CA LYS A 93 15.58 21.17 7.65
C LYS A 93 14.24 20.79 8.28
N LEU A 94 13.54 19.88 7.65
CA LEU A 94 12.39 19.22 8.26
C LEU A 94 12.87 18.29 9.38
N ALA A 95 12.09 18.16 10.41
CA ALA A 95 12.32 17.12 11.40
C ALA A 95 12.21 15.73 10.73
N PRO A 96 12.94 14.71 11.19
CA PRO A 96 12.88 13.37 10.60
C PRO A 96 11.46 12.83 10.48
N GLU A 97 10.63 13.06 11.48
CA GLU A 97 9.21 12.67 11.53
C GLU A 97 8.32 13.44 10.54
N GLU A 98 8.77 14.58 10.04
CA GLU A 98 8.08 15.40 9.05
C GLU A 98 8.53 15.08 7.61
N SER A 99 9.64 14.36 7.47
CA SER A 99 10.29 14.07 6.19
C SER A 99 9.82 12.76 5.57
N ASN A 100 8.54 12.49 5.65
CA ASN A 100 7.94 11.29 5.08
C ASN A 100 6.60 11.59 4.41
N LEU A 101 6.13 10.64 3.62
CA LEU A 101 4.81 10.68 3.00
C LEU A 101 4.18 9.30 2.99
N ALA A 102 2.86 9.26 2.95
CA ALA A 102 2.09 8.05 2.72
C ALA A 102 1.14 8.27 1.54
N VAL A 103 1.07 7.29 0.65
CA VAL A 103 0.21 7.33 -0.53
C VAL A 103 -0.79 6.20 -0.46
N ILE A 104 -2.05 6.52 -0.74
CA ILE A 104 -3.08 5.55 -1.04
C ILE A 104 -3.56 5.75 -2.48
N ARG A 105 -3.65 4.66 -3.24
CA ARG A 105 -4.09 4.65 -4.62
C ARG A 105 -5.17 3.60 -4.84
N THR A 106 -6.30 4.03 -5.37
CA THR A 106 -7.38 3.19 -5.91
C THR A 106 -7.29 3.16 -7.44
N ASP A 107 -8.20 2.48 -8.13
CA ASP A 107 -8.28 2.50 -9.59
C ASP A 107 -8.51 3.90 -10.16
N GLU A 108 -9.23 4.75 -9.43
CA GLU A 108 -9.62 6.08 -9.91
C GLU A 108 -8.86 7.22 -9.22
N TRP A 109 -8.56 7.08 -7.93
CA TRP A 109 -8.03 8.18 -7.12
C TRP A 109 -6.70 7.85 -6.50
N LYS A 110 -5.88 8.88 -6.32
CA LYS A 110 -4.62 8.82 -5.58
C LYS A 110 -4.55 10.00 -4.62
N TYR A 111 -4.26 9.70 -3.37
CA TYR A 111 -4.09 10.69 -2.31
C TYR A 111 -2.71 10.54 -1.69
N VAL A 112 -2.02 11.67 -1.54
CA VAL A 112 -0.69 11.74 -0.90
C VAL A 112 -0.81 12.56 0.36
N HIS A 113 -0.44 11.98 1.47
CA HIS A 113 -0.40 12.65 2.77
C HIS A 113 1.03 12.97 3.17
N PHE A 114 1.23 14.18 3.65
CA PHE A 114 2.49 14.66 4.22
C PHE A 114 2.23 15.18 5.63
N PRO A 115 3.08 14.90 6.63
CA PRO A 115 3.00 15.54 7.93
C PRO A 115 3.22 17.06 7.88
N ALA A 116 4.15 17.53 7.04
CA ALA A 116 4.59 18.91 6.98
C ALA A 116 4.06 19.74 5.80
N PHE A 117 3.35 19.13 4.86
CA PHE A 117 2.88 19.81 3.65
C PHE A 117 1.40 19.57 3.40
N GLU A 118 0.82 20.44 2.58
CA GLU A 118 -0.54 20.23 2.06
C GLU A 118 -0.63 18.93 1.27
N PRO A 119 -1.74 18.19 1.40
CA PRO A 119 -1.92 16.94 0.69
C PRO A 119 -2.08 17.14 -0.81
N LEU A 120 -1.90 16.03 -1.55
CA LEU A 120 -2.20 16.00 -2.98
C LEU A 120 -3.32 15.00 -3.24
N LEU A 121 -4.19 15.33 -4.19
CA LEU A 121 -5.27 14.47 -4.66
C LEU A 121 -5.31 14.49 -6.19
N TYR A 122 -5.28 13.31 -6.80
CA TYR A 122 -5.33 13.16 -8.26
C TYR A 122 -6.45 12.21 -8.67
N ASN A 123 -7.14 12.54 -9.76
CA ASN A 123 -8.01 11.59 -10.44
C ASN A 123 -7.20 10.87 -11.52
N ILE A 124 -6.63 9.72 -11.18
CA ILE A 124 -5.72 8.96 -12.04
C ILE A 124 -6.39 8.48 -13.34
N LYS A 125 -7.70 8.27 -13.30
CA LYS A 125 -8.46 7.85 -14.48
C LYS A 125 -8.53 8.95 -15.56
N ASN A 126 -8.68 10.19 -15.12
CA ASN A 126 -8.81 11.35 -16.02
C ASN A 126 -7.49 12.11 -16.21
N ASP A 127 -6.59 12.03 -15.23
CA ASP A 127 -5.25 12.62 -15.22
C ASP A 127 -4.19 11.57 -14.87
N PRO A 128 -3.86 10.65 -15.79
CA PRO A 128 -2.88 9.60 -15.54
C PRO A 128 -1.43 10.13 -15.41
N ASN A 129 -1.21 11.40 -15.69
CA ASN A 129 0.09 12.06 -15.55
C ASN A 129 0.21 12.85 -14.24
N GLU A 130 -0.82 12.85 -13.40
CA GLU A 130 -0.82 13.50 -12.08
C GLU A 130 -0.40 14.98 -12.12
N LYS A 131 -1.00 15.75 -13.06
CA LYS A 131 -0.68 17.16 -13.30
C LYS A 131 -1.51 18.10 -12.44
N ASP A 132 -2.77 17.73 -12.20
CA ASP A 132 -3.77 18.59 -11.58
C ASP A 132 -4.04 18.17 -10.14
N ASN A 133 -3.45 18.88 -9.17
CA ASN A 133 -3.75 18.65 -7.77
C ASN A 133 -5.14 19.18 -7.41
N LEU A 134 -6.05 18.28 -7.08
CA LEU A 134 -7.45 18.57 -6.72
C LEU A 134 -7.67 18.75 -5.21
N ALA A 135 -6.66 18.62 -4.37
CA ALA A 135 -6.80 18.60 -2.91
C ALA A 135 -7.35 19.92 -2.33
N THR A 136 -7.10 21.05 -3.00
CA THR A 136 -7.57 22.37 -2.55
C THR A 136 -8.96 22.75 -3.08
N ASN A 137 -9.53 21.95 -3.98
CA ASN A 137 -10.83 22.21 -4.56
C ASN A 137 -11.93 21.55 -3.71
N SER A 138 -12.78 22.35 -3.08
CA SER A 138 -13.85 21.90 -2.16
C SER A 138 -14.85 20.90 -2.79
N LYS A 139 -14.98 20.89 -4.11
CA LYS A 139 -15.78 19.90 -4.83
C LYS A 139 -15.33 18.47 -4.54
N TYR A 140 -14.08 18.26 -4.20
CA TYR A 140 -13.47 16.96 -3.95
C TYR A 140 -13.21 16.64 -2.46
N ASP A 141 -13.70 17.49 -1.53
CA ASP A 141 -13.48 17.31 -0.10
C ASP A 141 -14.01 15.97 0.42
N LYS A 142 -15.15 15.52 -0.10
CA LYS A 142 -15.69 14.20 0.26
C LYS A 142 -14.74 13.06 -0.13
N ILE A 143 -14.20 13.11 -1.34
CA ILE A 143 -13.25 12.10 -1.85
C ILE A 143 -11.95 12.16 -1.07
N LYS A 144 -11.43 13.36 -0.83
CA LYS A 144 -10.23 13.58 -0.01
C LYS A 144 -10.38 12.96 1.38
N THR A 145 -11.51 13.21 2.04
CA THR A 145 -11.81 12.65 3.37
C THR A 145 -11.94 11.13 3.34
N GLU A 146 -12.57 10.57 2.31
CA GLU A 146 -12.69 9.12 2.14
C GLU A 146 -11.32 8.46 1.96
N MET A 147 -10.46 9.01 1.11
CA MET A 147 -9.12 8.49 0.88
C MET A 147 -8.25 8.58 2.15
N LEU A 148 -8.32 9.70 2.87
CA LEU A 148 -7.63 9.87 4.15
C LEU A 148 -8.13 8.85 5.19
N SER A 149 -9.43 8.64 5.29
CA SER A 149 -10.02 7.65 6.20
C SER A 149 -9.57 6.23 5.89
N LYS A 150 -9.52 5.85 4.59
CA LYS A 150 -8.98 4.56 4.16
C LYS A 150 -7.50 4.41 4.52
N LEU A 151 -6.69 5.45 4.31
CA LEU A 151 -5.27 5.45 4.65
C LEU A 151 -5.05 5.28 6.16
N LEU A 152 -5.79 6.04 6.97
CA LEU A 152 -5.73 5.95 8.44
C LEU A 152 -6.16 4.55 8.91
N SER A 153 -7.26 4.02 8.39
CA SER A 153 -7.74 2.69 8.71
C SER A 153 -6.73 1.60 8.34
N HIS A 154 -6.05 1.75 7.20
CA HIS A 154 -4.98 0.84 6.80
C HIS A 154 -3.82 0.90 7.81
N ARG A 155 -3.35 2.09 8.16
CA ARG A 155 -2.25 2.25 9.12
C ARG A 155 -2.58 1.63 10.47
N ILE A 156 -3.78 1.86 10.99
CA ILE A 156 -4.23 1.26 12.27
C ILE A 156 -4.26 -0.28 12.18
N ARG A 157 -4.69 -0.85 11.05
CA ARG A 157 -4.76 -2.31 10.89
C ARG A 157 -3.40 -2.97 10.71
N HIS A 158 -2.41 -2.25 10.17
CA HIS A 158 -1.12 -2.82 9.75
C HIS A 158 0.08 -2.29 10.52
N SER A 159 -0.04 -1.15 11.23
CA SER A 159 0.96 -0.73 12.19
C SER A 159 0.83 -1.53 13.49
N GLU A 160 1.95 -1.91 14.06
CA GLU A 160 2.03 -2.57 15.38
C GLU A 160 1.30 -3.93 15.48
N ARG A 161 1.44 -4.79 14.46
CA ARG A 161 0.82 -6.12 14.49
C ARG A 161 1.19 -6.96 15.72
N GLN A 162 2.38 -6.78 16.23
CA GLN A 162 2.79 -7.44 17.47
C GLN A 162 1.87 -7.04 18.64
N MET A 163 1.40 -5.79 18.66
CA MET A 163 0.48 -5.32 19.70
C MET A 163 -0.98 -5.74 19.43
N THR A 164 -1.41 -5.82 18.17
CA THR A 164 -2.79 -6.23 17.83
C THR A 164 -3.09 -7.70 18.10
N ASN A 165 -2.06 -8.54 18.15
CA ASN A 165 -2.19 -9.96 18.52
C ASN A 165 -2.05 -10.22 20.02
N ILE A 166 -1.98 -9.17 20.84
CA ILE A 166 -1.89 -9.29 22.30
C ILE A 166 -3.21 -8.83 22.93
N LYS A 167 -3.86 -9.70 23.67
CA LYS A 167 -5.00 -9.35 24.54
C LYS A 167 -4.48 -9.16 25.96
N LEU A 168 -4.74 -7.97 26.53
CA LEU A 168 -4.51 -7.73 27.96
C LEU A 168 -5.62 -8.42 28.75
N THR A 169 -5.24 -9.27 29.70
CA THR A 169 -6.14 -9.97 30.61
C THR A 169 -5.74 -9.70 32.06
N SER A 170 -6.60 -10.06 33.03
CA SER A 170 -6.27 -9.99 34.46
C SER A 170 -5.00 -10.77 34.81
N ASP A 171 -4.67 -11.81 34.05
CA ASP A 171 -3.50 -12.67 34.24
C ASP A 171 -2.27 -12.21 33.44
N GLY A 172 -2.33 -11.02 32.82
CA GLY A 172 -1.28 -10.44 31.97
C GLY A 172 -1.58 -10.53 30.48
N PRO A 173 -0.61 -10.15 29.61
CA PRO A 173 -0.78 -10.18 28.18
C PRO A 173 -0.83 -11.63 27.66
N LYS A 174 -1.85 -11.95 26.86
CA LYS A 174 -1.98 -13.23 26.13
C LYS A 174 -1.85 -12.99 24.63
N ILE A 175 -0.98 -13.75 23.98
CA ILE A 175 -0.86 -13.75 22.52
C ILE A 175 -2.07 -14.48 21.95
N LEU A 176 -2.80 -13.82 21.06
CA LEU A 176 -3.94 -14.41 20.36
C LEU A 176 -3.41 -15.21 19.16
N ASN A 177 -3.25 -16.51 19.34
CA ASN A 177 -3.02 -17.45 18.24
C ASN A 177 -4.36 -17.69 17.54
N GLY A 178 -4.78 -16.80 16.66
CA GLY A 178 -6.02 -16.93 15.90
C GLY A 178 -5.81 -16.46 14.46
N PRO A 179 -6.73 -16.83 13.54
CA PRO A 179 -6.67 -16.32 12.19
C PRO A 179 -6.64 -14.80 12.25
N SER A 180 -5.72 -14.22 11.47
CA SER A 180 -5.63 -12.76 11.38
C SER A 180 -7.00 -12.21 10.98
N VAL A 181 -7.36 -11.00 11.44
CA VAL A 181 -8.59 -10.25 11.09
C VAL A 181 -8.91 -10.25 9.57
N ARG A 182 -7.98 -10.66 8.73
CA ARG A 182 -8.16 -10.89 7.28
C ARG A 182 -9.15 -12.00 6.91
N GLN A 183 -9.47 -12.93 7.81
CA GLN A 183 -10.43 -14.00 7.53
C GLN A 183 -11.85 -13.65 8.01
N ILE A 184 -12.04 -12.51 8.70
CA ILE A 184 -13.33 -12.15 9.31
C ILE A 184 -14.01 -10.97 8.55
N LEU A 185 -13.35 -10.35 7.60
CA LEU A 185 -13.85 -9.31 6.69
C LEU A 185 -13.66 -9.75 5.26
#